data_b35b94248c8b331215a2802c64c25b89
#
_entry.id   b35b94248c8b331215a2802c64c25b89
#
_cell.length_a   1.000
_cell.length_b   1.000
_cell.length_c   1.000
_cell.angle_alpha   90.00
_cell.angle_beta   90.00
_cell.angle_gamma   90.00
#
_symmetry.space_group_name_H-M   'P 1'
#
loop_
_entity.id
_entity.type
_entity.pdbx_description
1 polymer ?
#
loop_
_entity_poly.entity_id
_entity_poly.type
_entity_poly.pdbx_seq_one_letter_code
_entity_poly.pdbx_strand_id
1 'polypeptide(L)'
;MDSPAVIAHRGYAGVAPENTVAAATNAAANDETTMLEIDVQPAACGTPVVIHDERLEGTDTRDGRPLTDATGLVWETSLEEIRAVRVLGTDETVPTLAELLEAIPETVGVNVELKNPGTADLRFGESLPAEDRADRREVWTPFVERVIETCDAFDGELLFSSFYEGALATVREIAPRYAAATLVWDDLEAGLEIARRYDCEAIHPPRNAIAGTALADTEYAGFGAGGPEIDVLEDAHAEGRTVNVWTAENWRQFEALAAAGVDGIVVDYPGLGTYSSDQ
;
A
#
# COMPACT_ATOMS: atom_id res chain seq x y z
N MET A 1 8.62 20.49 13.56
CA MET A 1 8.39 19.10 13.14
C MET A 1 8.73 19.06 11.66
N ASP A 2 9.40 18.05 11.19
CA ASP A 2 9.66 17.90 9.76
C ASP A 2 8.33 17.64 9.05
N SER A 3 8.21 18.03 7.76
CA SER A 3 7.00 17.73 6.98
C SER A 3 6.88 16.23 6.78
N PRO A 4 5.65 15.66 6.82
CA PRO A 4 5.47 14.23 6.58
C PRO A 4 5.92 13.83 5.17
N ALA A 5 6.37 12.59 5.01
CA ALA A 5 6.67 12.01 3.70
C ALA A 5 5.41 11.97 2.83
N VAL A 6 5.53 12.38 1.57
CA VAL A 6 4.45 12.29 0.58
C VAL A 6 4.57 10.95 -0.14
N ILE A 7 3.59 10.07 0.05
CA ILE A 7 3.56 8.73 -0.54
C ILE A 7 2.48 8.72 -1.65
N ALA A 8 2.92 8.60 -2.90
CA ALA A 8 2.02 8.64 -4.05
C ALA A 8 1.24 7.33 -4.19
N HIS A 9 -0.04 7.32 -3.79
CA HIS A 9 -0.94 6.16 -3.84
C HIS A 9 -1.13 5.70 -5.28
N ARG A 10 -0.68 4.49 -5.61
CA ARG A 10 -0.74 3.89 -6.95
C ARG A 10 -0.18 4.82 -8.05
N GLY A 11 0.79 5.70 -7.70
CA GLY A 11 1.32 6.71 -8.62
C GLY A 11 0.41 7.93 -8.82
N TYR A 12 -0.28 8.41 -7.78
CA TYR A 12 -1.28 9.48 -7.81
C TYR A 12 -2.54 9.09 -8.61
N ALA A 13 -3.25 8.10 -8.14
CA ALA A 13 -4.46 7.55 -8.77
C ALA A 13 -5.56 8.58 -9.09
N GLY A 14 -5.55 9.74 -8.43
CA GLY A 14 -6.50 10.84 -8.69
C GLY A 14 -6.24 11.59 -9.99
N VAL A 15 -5.04 11.48 -10.60
CA VAL A 15 -4.63 12.22 -11.80
C VAL A 15 -4.00 11.35 -12.89
N ALA A 16 -3.69 10.09 -12.61
CA ALA A 16 -3.07 9.16 -13.55
C ALA A 16 -3.77 7.79 -13.52
N PRO A 17 -3.66 6.98 -14.58
CA PRO A 17 -4.14 5.60 -14.55
C PRO A 17 -3.33 4.80 -13.53
N GLU A 18 -3.98 4.42 -12.42
CA GLU A 18 -3.35 3.81 -11.25
C GLU A 18 -2.51 2.57 -11.57
N ASN A 19 -1.42 2.37 -10.82
CA ASN A 19 -0.57 1.17 -10.90
C ASN A 19 0.05 0.92 -12.29
N THR A 20 0.22 1.98 -13.12
CA THR A 20 0.88 1.88 -14.42
C THR A 20 2.29 2.48 -14.41
N VAL A 21 3.09 2.14 -15.42
CA VAL A 21 4.43 2.72 -15.58
C VAL A 21 4.34 4.24 -15.75
N ALA A 22 3.36 4.74 -16.50
CA ALA A 22 3.17 6.19 -16.67
C ALA A 22 2.82 6.90 -15.36
N ALA A 23 1.93 6.31 -14.53
CA ALA A 23 1.60 6.84 -13.22
C ALA A 23 2.85 6.90 -12.32
N ALA A 24 3.61 5.79 -12.24
CA ALA A 24 4.81 5.70 -11.43
C ALA A 24 5.89 6.70 -11.86
N THR A 25 6.17 6.81 -13.16
CA THR A 25 7.19 7.75 -13.69
C THR A 25 6.79 9.20 -13.51
N ASN A 26 5.51 9.55 -13.70
CA ASN A 26 5.01 10.91 -13.46
C ASN A 26 5.07 11.28 -11.97
N ALA A 27 4.71 10.35 -11.09
CA ALA A 27 4.81 10.59 -9.65
C ALA A 27 6.26 10.71 -9.20
N ALA A 28 7.17 9.85 -9.69
CA ALA A 28 8.60 9.90 -9.38
C ALA A 28 9.29 11.18 -9.91
N ALA A 29 8.73 11.83 -10.93
CA ALA A 29 9.24 13.10 -11.45
C ALA A 29 8.75 14.33 -10.65
N ASN A 30 7.86 14.14 -9.66
CA ASN A 30 7.36 15.22 -8.83
C ASN A 30 8.27 15.40 -7.60
N ASP A 31 8.81 16.61 -7.40
CA ASP A 31 9.79 16.92 -6.36
C ASP A 31 9.27 16.68 -4.92
N GLU A 32 7.95 16.66 -4.69
CA GLU A 32 7.39 16.38 -3.37
C GLU A 32 7.26 14.87 -3.07
N THR A 33 7.34 14.00 -4.08
CA THR A 33 7.17 12.56 -3.91
C THR A 33 8.38 11.96 -3.20
N THR A 34 8.18 11.48 -1.99
CA THR A 34 9.20 10.76 -1.24
C THR A 34 9.20 9.27 -1.59
N MET A 35 8.01 8.70 -1.77
CA MET A 35 7.82 7.27 -2.00
C MET A 35 6.61 7.03 -2.91
N LEU A 36 6.67 6.01 -3.74
CA LEU A 36 5.51 5.46 -4.45
C LEU A 36 4.88 4.36 -3.59
N GLU A 37 3.58 4.26 -3.61
CA GLU A 37 2.86 3.09 -3.14
C GLU A 37 2.27 2.35 -4.36
N ILE A 38 2.42 1.01 -4.38
CA ILE A 38 1.98 0.14 -5.46
C ILE A 38 1.42 -1.18 -4.93
N ASP A 39 0.43 -1.72 -5.61
CA ASP A 39 -0.25 -2.97 -5.26
C ASP A 39 0.27 -4.15 -6.08
N VAL A 40 0.68 -5.24 -5.45
CA VAL A 40 1.30 -6.38 -6.16
C VAL A 40 0.53 -7.68 -5.93
N GLN A 41 0.27 -8.40 -7.05
CA GLN A 41 -0.36 -9.71 -7.08
C GLN A 41 0.33 -10.62 -8.11
N PRO A 42 0.18 -11.96 -8.04
CA PRO A 42 0.76 -12.86 -9.04
C PRO A 42 -0.14 -13.00 -10.27
N ALA A 43 0.44 -13.06 -11.46
CA ALA A 43 -0.20 -13.67 -12.63
C ALA A 43 -0.30 -15.19 -12.48
N ALA A 44 -0.98 -15.91 -13.40
CA ALA A 44 -1.13 -17.37 -13.35
C ALA A 44 0.21 -18.15 -13.32
N CYS A 45 1.27 -17.60 -13.86
CA CYS A 45 2.62 -18.17 -13.78
C CYS A 45 3.38 -17.80 -12.51
N GLY A 46 2.77 -16.99 -11.61
CA GLY A 46 3.37 -16.47 -10.39
C GLY A 46 4.26 -15.24 -10.57
N THR A 47 4.36 -14.67 -11.77
CA THR A 47 5.09 -13.41 -12.01
C THR A 47 4.35 -12.27 -11.30
N PRO A 48 5.03 -11.44 -10.47
CA PRO A 48 4.40 -10.29 -9.83
C PRO A 48 3.98 -9.23 -10.87
N VAL A 49 2.71 -8.83 -10.83
CA VAL A 49 2.12 -7.76 -11.63
C VAL A 49 1.57 -6.67 -10.72
N VAL A 50 1.47 -5.44 -11.21
CA VAL A 50 1.07 -4.29 -10.40
C VAL A 50 -0.37 -3.92 -10.69
N ILE A 51 -1.27 -4.33 -9.80
CA ILE A 51 -2.72 -4.11 -9.90
C ILE A 51 -3.38 -4.27 -8.52
N HIS A 52 -4.36 -3.42 -8.20
CA HIS A 52 -5.01 -3.42 -6.89
C HIS A 52 -6.03 -4.54 -6.72
N ASP A 53 -7.02 -4.61 -7.61
CA ASP A 53 -8.16 -5.52 -7.45
C ASP A 53 -7.79 -6.96 -7.81
N GLU A 54 -8.39 -7.92 -7.12
CA GLU A 54 -8.24 -9.36 -7.42
C GLU A 54 -8.78 -9.74 -8.80
N ARG A 55 -9.73 -8.94 -9.29
CA ARG A 55 -10.36 -9.13 -10.59
C ARG A 55 -9.96 -8.02 -11.55
N LEU A 56 -9.63 -8.39 -12.79
CA LEU A 56 -9.23 -7.44 -13.83
C LEU A 56 -10.30 -6.37 -14.09
N GLU A 57 -11.59 -6.76 -14.07
CA GLU A 57 -12.70 -5.83 -14.22
C GLU A 57 -12.91 -4.90 -13.02
N GLY A 58 -12.18 -4.98 -11.94
CA GLY A 58 -12.28 -4.14 -10.74
C GLY A 58 -13.04 -2.82 -10.90
N THR A 59 -13.18 -2.04 -9.91
CA THR A 59 -14.00 -0.81 -10.03
C THR A 59 -13.21 0.41 -9.58
N ASP A 60 -13.01 1.38 -10.46
CA ASP A 60 -12.57 2.71 -10.04
C ASP A 60 -13.63 3.31 -9.11
N THR A 61 -13.26 3.47 -7.83
CA THR A 61 -14.19 3.97 -6.79
C THR A 61 -14.59 5.43 -6.99
N ARG A 62 -13.87 6.18 -7.83
CA ARG A 62 -14.11 7.60 -8.08
C ARG A 62 -15.27 7.86 -9.04
N ASP A 63 -15.44 7.02 -10.07
CA ASP A 63 -16.48 7.20 -11.08
C ASP A 63 -17.27 5.92 -11.41
N GLY A 64 -16.91 4.78 -10.80
CA GLY A 64 -17.62 3.51 -10.93
C GLY A 64 -17.38 2.78 -12.25
N ARG A 65 -16.42 3.21 -13.09
CA ARG A 65 -16.09 2.49 -14.33
C ARG A 65 -15.20 1.29 -14.03
N PRO A 66 -15.18 0.28 -14.91
CA PRO A 66 -14.25 -0.84 -14.78
C PRO A 66 -12.78 -0.35 -14.77
N LEU A 67 -11.97 -0.95 -13.88
CA LEU A 67 -10.54 -0.65 -13.78
C LEU A 67 -9.81 -1.01 -15.09
N THR A 68 -10.21 -2.12 -15.73
CA THR A 68 -9.60 -2.55 -16.98
C THR A 68 -10.64 -2.95 -18.02
N ASP A 69 -10.21 -3.20 -19.27
CA ASP A 69 -11.04 -3.69 -20.38
C ASP A 69 -11.12 -5.23 -20.45
N ALA A 70 -10.63 -5.96 -19.41
CA ALA A 70 -10.67 -7.41 -19.31
C ALA A 70 -11.45 -7.88 -18.08
N THR A 71 -11.70 -9.18 -17.98
CA THR A 71 -12.41 -9.82 -16.87
C THR A 71 -11.70 -11.09 -16.43
N GLY A 72 -11.79 -11.43 -15.15
CA GLY A 72 -11.22 -12.65 -14.58
C GLY A 72 -10.35 -12.37 -13.36
N LEU A 73 -9.96 -13.43 -12.66
CA LEU A 73 -9.02 -13.33 -11.54
C LEU A 73 -7.59 -13.11 -12.06
N VAL A 74 -6.87 -12.19 -11.45
CA VAL A 74 -5.48 -11.85 -11.82
C VAL A 74 -4.61 -13.10 -11.81
N TRP A 75 -4.67 -13.89 -10.75
CA TRP A 75 -3.84 -15.11 -10.59
C TRP A 75 -4.29 -16.32 -11.42
N GLU A 76 -5.40 -16.24 -12.13
CA GLU A 76 -5.85 -17.25 -13.10
C GLU A 76 -5.59 -16.81 -14.55
N THR A 77 -5.18 -15.55 -14.76
CA THR A 77 -4.96 -14.95 -16.07
C THR A 77 -3.48 -15.06 -16.45
N SER A 78 -3.20 -15.41 -17.72
CA SER A 78 -1.83 -15.52 -18.20
C SER A 78 -1.13 -14.15 -18.21
N LEU A 79 0.20 -14.14 -18.03
CA LEU A 79 0.97 -12.89 -18.08
C LEU A 79 0.84 -12.17 -19.43
N GLU A 80 0.75 -12.92 -20.54
CA GLU A 80 0.57 -12.36 -21.89
C GLU A 80 -0.76 -11.60 -21.99
N GLU A 81 -1.84 -12.18 -21.46
CA GLU A 81 -3.15 -11.53 -21.42
C GLU A 81 -3.15 -10.30 -20.51
N ILE A 82 -2.60 -10.39 -19.28
CA ILE A 82 -2.53 -9.27 -18.34
C ILE A 82 -1.78 -8.07 -18.95
N ARG A 83 -0.64 -8.30 -19.60
CA ARG A 83 0.15 -7.23 -20.22
C ARG A 83 -0.50 -6.58 -21.44
N ALA A 84 -1.57 -7.17 -21.98
CA ALA A 84 -2.36 -6.60 -23.05
C ALA A 84 -3.60 -5.82 -22.55
N VAL A 85 -3.91 -5.93 -21.25
CA VAL A 85 -5.07 -5.30 -20.62
C VAL A 85 -4.84 -3.80 -20.43
N ARG A 86 -5.80 -2.98 -20.89
CA ARG A 86 -5.73 -1.53 -20.77
C ARG A 86 -6.36 -1.05 -19.46
N VAL A 87 -5.69 -0.10 -18.81
CA VAL A 87 -6.12 0.48 -17.53
C VAL A 87 -6.95 1.73 -17.78
N LEU A 88 -8.16 1.81 -17.21
CA LEU A 88 -9.06 2.96 -17.20
C LEU A 88 -9.34 3.54 -18.60
N GLY A 89 -9.30 2.69 -19.65
CA GLY A 89 -9.57 3.08 -21.03
C GLY A 89 -8.47 3.95 -21.65
N THR A 90 -7.28 3.97 -21.08
CA THR A 90 -6.07 4.63 -21.62
C THR A 90 -5.29 3.67 -22.52
N ASP A 91 -4.14 4.10 -23.05
CA ASP A 91 -3.20 3.22 -23.74
C ASP A 91 -2.22 2.52 -22.77
N GLU A 92 -2.28 2.86 -21.48
CA GLU A 92 -1.49 2.22 -20.43
C GLU A 92 -2.00 0.80 -20.13
N THR A 93 -1.09 -0.09 -19.82
CA THR A 93 -1.39 -1.50 -19.50
C THR A 93 -0.90 -1.88 -18.11
N VAL A 94 -1.39 -3.02 -17.61
CA VAL A 94 -0.94 -3.57 -16.33
C VAL A 94 0.52 -4.03 -16.46
N PRO A 95 1.48 -3.42 -15.72
CA PRO A 95 2.89 -3.78 -15.81
C PRO A 95 3.23 -4.96 -14.90
N THR A 96 4.35 -5.61 -15.17
CA THR A 96 5.03 -6.41 -14.16
C THR A 96 5.71 -5.51 -13.12
N LEU A 97 5.95 -6.03 -11.92
CA LEU A 97 6.72 -5.33 -10.89
C LEU A 97 8.11 -4.93 -11.40
N ALA A 98 8.77 -5.83 -12.16
CA ALA A 98 10.09 -5.55 -12.75
C ALA A 98 10.06 -4.36 -13.71
N GLU A 99 9.08 -4.30 -14.62
CA GLU A 99 8.92 -3.18 -15.57
C GLU A 99 8.69 -1.85 -14.87
N LEU A 100 7.91 -1.85 -13.78
CA LEU A 100 7.65 -0.63 -13.01
C LEU A 100 8.90 -0.17 -12.26
N LEU A 101 9.60 -1.06 -11.55
CA LEU A 101 10.82 -0.72 -10.82
C LEU A 101 11.95 -0.26 -11.75
N GLU A 102 12.10 -0.85 -12.94
CA GLU A 102 13.08 -0.41 -13.94
C GLU A 102 12.81 1.00 -14.49
N ALA A 103 11.54 1.43 -14.48
CA ALA A 103 11.13 2.71 -15.05
C ALA A 103 11.30 3.91 -14.11
N ILE A 104 11.52 3.70 -12.82
CA ILE A 104 11.61 4.76 -11.81
C ILE A 104 13.04 4.94 -11.28
N PRO A 105 13.42 6.17 -10.85
CA PRO A 105 14.75 6.41 -10.28
C PRO A 105 14.86 5.84 -8.85
N GLU A 106 16.03 5.34 -8.48
CA GLU A 106 16.36 4.80 -7.15
C GLU A 106 16.26 5.84 -6.01
N THR A 107 16.15 7.13 -6.37
CA THR A 107 16.01 8.23 -5.40
C THR A 107 14.60 8.36 -4.82
N VAL A 108 13.62 7.69 -5.40
CA VAL A 108 12.24 7.63 -4.90
C VAL A 108 12.02 6.25 -4.30
N GLY A 109 11.60 6.18 -3.03
CA GLY A 109 11.29 4.93 -2.36
C GLY A 109 10.04 4.24 -2.94
N VAL A 110 9.87 2.94 -2.68
CA VAL A 110 8.67 2.20 -3.08
C VAL A 110 8.10 1.42 -1.89
N ASN A 111 6.84 1.71 -1.56
CA ASN A 111 6.02 0.88 -0.70
C ASN A 111 5.30 -0.18 -1.56
N VAL A 112 5.68 -1.43 -1.40
CA VAL A 112 5.12 -2.57 -2.14
C VAL A 112 4.05 -3.21 -1.27
N GLU A 113 2.77 -2.96 -1.56
CA GLU A 113 1.67 -3.64 -0.89
C GLU A 113 1.50 -5.06 -1.44
N LEU A 114 1.62 -6.06 -0.58
CA LEU A 114 1.36 -7.46 -0.89
C LEU A 114 -0.14 -7.74 -0.75
N LYS A 115 -0.87 -7.77 -1.88
CA LYS A 115 -2.35 -7.85 -1.91
C LYS A 115 -2.91 -9.25 -1.79
N ASN A 116 -2.37 -10.19 -2.56
CA ASN A 116 -2.90 -11.54 -2.64
C ASN A 116 -1.81 -12.50 -3.17
N PRO A 117 -1.60 -13.68 -2.59
CA PRO A 117 -0.63 -14.67 -3.08
C PRO A 117 -1.19 -15.59 -4.17
N GLY A 118 -2.42 -15.36 -4.67
CA GLY A 118 -3.09 -16.18 -5.68
C GLY A 118 -4.13 -17.14 -5.09
N THR A 119 -4.87 -16.73 -4.06
CA THR A 119 -5.92 -17.55 -3.42
C THR A 119 -7.09 -16.70 -2.94
N ALA A 120 -8.27 -17.30 -2.90
CA ALA A 120 -9.46 -16.69 -2.29
C ALA A 120 -9.56 -16.96 -0.76
N ASP A 121 -8.72 -17.84 -0.21
CA ASP A 121 -8.70 -18.18 1.23
C ASP A 121 -7.70 -17.28 1.97
N LEU A 122 -8.11 -16.05 2.27
CA LEU A 122 -7.32 -15.07 2.98
C LEU A 122 -7.97 -14.68 4.32
N ARG A 123 -7.13 -14.22 5.29
CA ARG A 123 -7.52 -13.75 6.62
C ARG A 123 -7.18 -12.25 6.72
N PHE A 124 -8.07 -11.44 6.12
CA PHE A 124 -7.88 -9.99 5.98
C PHE A 124 -7.97 -9.27 7.32
N GLY A 125 -6.94 -8.48 7.66
CA GLY A 125 -6.91 -7.61 8.84
C GLY A 125 -6.85 -8.33 10.21
N GLU A 126 -6.70 -9.66 10.22
CA GLU A 126 -6.74 -10.46 11.45
C GLU A 126 -5.35 -10.68 12.04
N SER A 127 -5.22 -10.52 13.38
CA SER A 127 -4.12 -11.09 14.15
C SER A 127 -4.36 -12.59 14.33
N LEU A 128 -3.54 -13.40 13.67
CA LEU A 128 -3.75 -14.85 13.57
C LEU A 128 -3.46 -15.58 14.89
N PRO A 129 -4.25 -16.61 15.25
CA PRO A 129 -3.91 -17.53 16.33
C PRO A 129 -2.62 -18.30 16.00
N ALA A 130 -1.88 -18.69 17.04
CA ALA A 130 -0.54 -19.27 16.90
C ALA A 130 -0.51 -20.54 16.02
N GLU A 131 -1.57 -21.33 16.07
CA GLU A 131 -1.74 -22.55 15.28
C GLU A 131 -1.88 -22.31 13.78
N ASP A 132 -2.42 -21.14 13.35
CA ASP A 132 -2.68 -20.83 11.95
C ASP A 132 -1.48 -20.14 11.25
N ARG A 133 -0.56 -19.54 12.02
CA ARG A 133 0.50 -18.69 11.47
C ARG A 133 1.43 -19.41 10.50
N ALA A 134 1.80 -20.66 10.81
CA ALA A 134 2.69 -21.43 9.96
C ALA A 134 2.05 -21.75 8.61
N ASP A 135 0.80 -22.20 8.62
CA ASP A 135 0.06 -22.54 7.40
C ASP A 135 -0.17 -21.30 6.54
N ARG A 136 -0.53 -20.16 7.15
CA ARG A 136 -0.71 -18.91 6.42
C ARG A 136 0.59 -18.39 5.81
N ARG A 137 1.71 -18.50 6.51
CA ARG A 137 3.03 -18.18 5.95
C ARG A 137 3.36 -19.07 4.74
N GLU A 138 3.10 -20.39 4.81
CA GLU A 138 3.34 -21.29 3.67
C GLU A 138 2.54 -20.88 2.43
N VAL A 139 1.32 -20.38 2.58
CA VAL A 139 0.49 -19.86 1.48
C VAL A 139 1.15 -18.67 0.79
N TRP A 140 1.79 -17.76 1.56
CA TRP A 140 2.41 -16.55 1.03
C TRP A 140 3.82 -16.77 0.45
N THR A 141 4.54 -17.79 0.92
CA THR A 141 5.96 -18.01 0.61
C THR A 141 6.26 -18.01 -0.91
N PRO A 142 5.57 -18.78 -1.76
CA PRO A 142 5.93 -18.84 -3.18
C PRO A 142 5.80 -17.50 -3.92
N PHE A 143 4.85 -16.67 -3.51
CA PHE A 143 4.64 -15.35 -4.11
C PHE A 143 5.65 -14.34 -3.58
N VAL A 144 5.82 -14.27 -2.25
CA VAL A 144 6.75 -13.32 -1.63
C VAL A 144 8.19 -13.56 -2.07
N GLU A 145 8.63 -14.82 -2.23
CA GLU A 145 9.95 -15.14 -2.78
C GLU A 145 10.17 -14.50 -4.16
N ARG A 146 9.17 -14.56 -5.06
CA ARG A 146 9.26 -13.95 -6.40
C ARG A 146 9.24 -12.43 -6.35
N VAL A 147 8.46 -11.84 -5.45
CA VAL A 147 8.46 -10.39 -5.23
C VAL A 147 9.83 -9.94 -4.74
N ILE A 148 10.39 -10.61 -3.73
CA ILE A 148 11.72 -10.28 -3.19
C ILE A 148 12.81 -10.45 -4.24
N GLU A 149 12.81 -11.56 -5.03
CA GLU A 149 13.77 -11.75 -6.12
C GLU A 149 13.71 -10.60 -7.14
N THR A 150 12.50 -10.11 -7.45
CA THR A 150 12.33 -8.95 -8.35
C THR A 150 12.85 -7.67 -7.73
N CYS A 151 12.52 -7.43 -6.45
CA CYS A 151 12.91 -6.24 -5.70
C CYS A 151 14.41 -6.15 -5.42
N ASP A 152 15.12 -7.28 -5.33
CA ASP A 152 16.57 -7.33 -5.12
C ASP A 152 17.39 -6.69 -6.28
N ALA A 153 16.75 -6.43 -7.42
CA ALA A 153 17.37 -5.71 -8.54
C ALA A 153 17.21 -4.18 -8.47
N PHE A 154 16.45 -3.67 -7.49
CA PHE A 154 16.23 -2.24 -7.29
C PHE A 154 17.08 -1.74 -6.12
N ASP A 155 17.95 -0.74 -6.37
CA ASP A 155 18.88 -0.22 -5.35
C ASP A 155 18.28 0.90 -4.47
N GLY A 156 17.01 1.31 -4.73
CA GLY A 156 16.28 2.31 -3.95
C GLY A 156 15.70 1.76 -2.65
N GLU A 157 15.12 2.64 -1.85
CA GLU A 157 14.43 2.28 -0.61
C GLU A 157 13.17 1.46 -0.89
N LEU A 158 13.00 0.34 -0.16
CA LEU A 158 11.84 -0.55 -0.25
C LEU A 158 11.20 -0.75 1.12
N LEU A 159 9.87 -0.59 1.16
CA LEU A 159 9.01 -0.91 2.29
C LEU A 159 7.95 -1.91 1.84
N PHE A 160 7.79 -3.02 2.53
CA PHE A 160 6.73 -3.99 2.24
C PHE A 160 5.54 -3.79 3.19
N SER A 161 4.36 -3.60 2.64
CA SER A 161 3.14 -3.48 3.46
C SER A 161 2.12 -4.55 3.12
N SER A 162 1.26 -4.88 4.08
CA SER A 162 0.14 -5.79 3.86
C SER A 162 -0.92 -5.68 4.97
N PHE A 163 -2.18 -5.94 4.60
CA PHE A 163 -3.27 -6.23 5.54
C PHE A 163 -3.21 -7.67 6.09
N TYR A 164 -2.34 -8.51 5.55
CA TYR A 164 -2.30 -9.93 5.87
C TYR A 164 -1.08 -10.27 6.71
N GLU A 165 -1.31 -10.78 7.94
CA GLU A 165 -0.23 -11.21 8.83
C GLU A 165 0.69 -12.25 8.18
N GLY A 166 0.13 -13.18 7.39
CA GLY A 166 0.91 -14.20 6.70
C GLY A 166 1.94 -13.65 5.72
N ALA A 167 1.62 -12.54 5.03
CA ALA A 167 2.55 -11.85 4.13
C ALA A 167 3.74 -11.26 4.92
N LEU A 168 3.45 -10.51 5.98
CA LEU A 168 4.47 -9.88 6.83
C LEU A 168 5.36 -10.92 7.52
N ALA A 169 4.77 -12.01 8.02
CA ALA A 169 5.50 -13.15 8.57
C ALA A 169 6.51 -13.73 7.56
N THR A 170 6.07 -13.85 6.30
CA THR A 170 6.91 -14.38 5.23
C THR A 170 8.04 -13.40 4.87
N VAL A 171 7.76 -12.10 4.73
CA VAL A 171 8.79 -11.07 4.48
C VAL A 171 9.86 -11.12 5.57
N ARG A 172 9.47 -11.18 6.85
CA ARG A 172 10.42 -11.25 7.97
C ARG A 172 11.26 -12.52 7.99
N GLU A 173 10.72 -13.64 7.53
CA GLU A 173 11.48 -14.89 7.49
C GLU A 173 12.50 -14.92 6.35
N ILE A 174 12.08 -14.52 5.13
CA ILE A 174 12.93 -14.71 3.95
C ILE A 174 13.78 -13.49 3.59
N ALA A 175 13.33 -12.28 3.98
CA ALA A 175 14.00 -11.03 3.64
C ALA A 175 14.00 -10.01 4.81
N PRO A 176 14.54 -10.36 5.99
CA PRO A 176 14.51 -9.49 7.18
C PRO A 176 15.31 -8.18 7.01
N ARG A 177 16.02 -8.01 5.91
CA ARG A 177 16.73 -6.78 5.53
C ARG A 177 15.82 -5.65 5.08
N TYR A 178 14.62 -5.97 4.63
CA TYR A 178 13.66 -4.98 4.18
C TYR A 178 12.75 -4.52 5.31
N ALA A 179 12.40 -3.25 5.30
CA ALA A 179 11.41 -2.69 6.18
C ALA A 179 10.02 -3.25 5.87
N ALA A 180 9.19 -3.41 6.90
CA ALA A 180 7.82 -3.88 6.77
C ALA A 180 6.84 -2.96 7.52
N ALA A 181 5.60 -2.91 7.05
CA ALA A 181 4.52 -2.13 7.62
C ALA A 181 3.22 -2.94 7.71
N THR A 182 2.56 -2.87 8.84
CA THR A 182 1.21 -3.43 8.98
C THR A 182 0.18 -2.43 8.49
N LEU A 183 -0.61 -2.79 7.49
CA LEU A 183 -1.81 -2.05 7.09
C LEU A 183 -2.98 -2.41 8.02
N VAL A 184 -3.73 -1.41 8.43
CA VAL A 184 -4.89 -1.56 9.32
C VAL A 184 -6.15 -1.11 8.62
N TRP A 185 -7.22 -1.93 8.69
CA TRP A 185 -8.53 -1.59 8.12
C TRP A 185 -9.50 -1.04 9.18
N ASP A 186 -9.69 -1.77 10.29
CA ASP A 186 -10.68 -1.46 11.34
C ASP A 186 -10.27 -1.88 12.76
N ASP A 187 -9.20 -2.66 12.92
CA ASP A 187 -8.71 -3.14 14.21
C ASP A 187 -7.28 -2.67 14.48
N LEU A 188 -7.15 -1.52 15.17
CA LEU A 188 -5.86 -0.93 15.51
C LEU A 188 -5.08 -1.78 16.51
N GLU A 189 -5.76 -2.48 17.43
CA GLU A 189 -5.09 -3.34 18.40
C GLU A 189 -4.45 -4.55 17.71
N ALA A 190 -5.19 -5.20 16.80
CA ALA A 190 -4.65 -6.28 15.97
C ALA A 190 -3.48 -5.80 15.11
N GLY A 191 -3.58 -4.62 14.50
CA GLY A 191 -2.51 -4.01 13.71
C GLY A 191 -1.23 -3.79 14.51
N LEU A 192 -1.32 -3.20 15.70
CA LEU A 192 -0.19 -3.01 16.62
C LEU A 192 0.39 -4.34 17.10
N GLU A 193 -0.46 -5.33 17.41
CA GLU A 193 -0.02 -6.66 17.81
C GLU A 193 0.79 -7.35 16.72
N ILE A 194 0.35 -7.27 15.45
CA ILE A 194 1.09 -7.79 14.30
C ILE A 194 2.42 -7.04 14.14
N ALA A 195 2.40 -5.69 14.21
CA ALA A 195 3.60 -4.87 14.11
C ALA A 195 4.65 -5.23 15.18
N ARG A 196 4.22 -5.47 16.42
CA ARG A 196 5.10 -5.93 17.53
C ARG A 196 5.64 -7.33 17.27
N ARG A 197 4.79 -8.25 16.82
CA ARG A 197 5.14 -9.65 16.58
C ARG A 197 6.21 -9.83 15.51
N TYR A 198 6.14 -9.04 14.46
CA TYR A 198 7.06 -9.12 13.34
C TYR A 198 8.05 -7.97 13.29
N ASP A 199 8.14 -7.18 14.36
CA ASP A 199 9.06 -6.04 14.45
C ASP A 199 8.97 -5.12 13.20
N CYS A 200 7.74 -4.79 12.79
CA CYS A 200 7.52 -3.90 11.66
C CYS A 200 8.01 -2.49 11.99
N GLU A 201 8.69 -1.84 11.06
CA GLU A 201 9.19 -0.47 11.21
C GLU A 201 8.08 0.57 11.14
N ALA A 202 6.95 0.22 10.49
CA ALA A 202 5.83 1.13 10.32
C ALA A 202 4.47 0.47 10.59
N ILE A 203 3.46 1.31 10.85
CA ILE A 203 2.04 0.97 10.83
C ILE A 203 1.30 1.95 9.92
N HIS A 204 0.41 1.43 9.09
CA HIS A 204 -0.34 2.20 8.10
C HIS A 204 -1.85 2.17 8.41
N PRO A 205 -2.34 3.05 9.30
CA PRO A 205 -3.76 3.16 9.63
C PRO A 205 -4.51 4.04 8.62
N PRO A 206 -5.86 3.89 8.50
CA PRO A 206 -6.67 4.80 7.72
C PRO A 206 -6.75 6.20 8.36
N ARG A 207 -7.02 7.21 7.55
CA ARG A 207 -7.00 8.64 7.96
C ARG A 207 -7.90 8.99 9.15
N ASN A 208 -9.00 8.27 9.31
CA ASN A 208 -9.93 8.48 10.42
C ASN A 208 -9.56 7.73 11.72
N ALA A 209 -8.47 6.97 11.69
CA ALA A 209 -7.90 6.33 12.88
C ALA A 209 -6.96 7.25 13.68
N ILE A 210 -6.71 8.49 13.22
CA ILE A 210 -5.81 9.43 13.90
C ILE A 210 -6.61 10.27 14.90
N ALA A 211 -6.41 9.96 16.17
CA ALA A 211 -7.09 10.63 17.27
C ALA A 211 -6.84 12.16 17.29
N GLY A 212 -7.81 12.94 17.76
CA GLY A 212 -7.68 14.39 17.88
C GLY A 212 -7.80 15.18 16.58
N THR A 213 -7.97 14.51 15.43
CA THR A 213 -8.24 15.16 14.14
C THR A 213 -9.74 15.23 13.86
N ALA A 214 -10.16 16.19 13.03
CA ALA A 214 -11.54 16.24 12.54
C ALA A 214 -11.90 15.03 11.63
N LEU A 215 -10.90 14.27 11.17
CA LEU A 215 -11.09 13.07 10.36
C LEU A 215 -11.57 11.88 11.18
N ALA A 216 -11.23 11.82 12.48
CA ALA A 216 -11.66 10.76 13.38
C ALA A 216 -13.20 10.71 13.56
N ASP A 217 -13.90 11.81 13.30
CA ASP A 217 -15.37 11.89 13.36
C ASP A 217 -16.05 11.47 12.02
N THR A 218 -15.28 11.00 11.04
CA THR A 218 -15.81 10.60 9.73
C THR A 218 -15.80 9.08 9.55
N GLU A 219 -16.72 8.56 8.74
CA GLU A 219 -16.68 7.16 8.30
C GLU A 219 -15.68 7.00 7.16
N TYR A 220 -14.73 6.09 7.32
CA TYR A 220 -13.75 5.73 6.28
C TYR A 220 -13.14 4.37 6.57
N ALA A 221 -12.84 3.58 5.54
CA ALA A 221 -12.40 2.19 5.70
C ALA A 221 -13.38 1.40 6.60
N GLY A 222 -12.88 0.58 7.53
CA GLY A 222 -13.70 -0.15 8.50
C GLY A 222 -14.10 0.63 9.75
N PHE A 223 -13.63 1.87 9.92
CA PHE A 223 -13.95 2.69 11.10
C PHE A 223 -15.20 3.54 10.90
N GLY A 224 -16.12 3.48 11.88
CA GLY A 224 -17.26 4.37 11.98
C GLY A 224 -16.90 5.72 12.61
N ALA A 225 -17.84 6.66 12.56
CA ALA A 225 -17.70 7.94 13.25
C ALA A 225 -17.66 7.75 14.78
N GLY A 226 -16.82 8.54 15.46
CA GLY A 226 -16.67 8.53 16.92
C GLY A 226 -15.21 8.35 17.39
N GLY A 227 -14.29 8.22 16.45
CA GLY A 227 -12.85 8.11 16.70
C GLY A 227 -12.42 6.74 17.21
N PRO A 228 -11.11 6.48 17.20
CA PRO A 228 -10.52 5.23 17.66
C PRO A 228 -10.55 5.11 19.19
N GLU A 229 -10.60 3.88 19.70
CA GLU A 229 -10.50 3.58 21.14
C GLU A 229 -9.07 3.74 21.68
N ILE A 230 -8.06 3.63 20.81
CA ILE A 230 -6.63 3.76 21.16
C ILE A 230 -5.99 4.87 20.33
N ASP A 231 -4.94 5.50 20.85
CA ASP A 231 -4.11 6.45 20.12
C ASP A 231 -2.97 5.73 19.43
N VAL A 232 -3.23 5.28 18.18
CA VAL A 232 -2.26 4.52 17.39
C VAL A 232 -0.98 5.32 17.12
N LEU A 233 -1.07 6.65 17.02
CA LEU A 233 0.08 7.51 16.76
C LEU A 233 1.00 7.57 17.99
N GLU A 234 0.43 7.80 19.18
CA GLU A 234 1.19 7.79 20.43
C GLU A 234 1.82 6.42 20.70
N ASP A 235 1.04 5.33 20.56
CA ASP A 235 1.50 3.97 20.82
C ASP A 235 2.63 3.55 19.86
N ALA A 236 2.48 3.80 18.55
CA ALA A 236 3.50 3.48 17.55
C ALA A 236 4.79 4.29 17.76
N HIS A 237 4.68 5.59 18.01
CA HIS A 237 5.84 6.44 18.27
C HIS A 237 6.57 6.06 19.58
N ALA A 238 5.85 5.67 20.62
CA ALA A 238 6.45 5.18 21.87
C ALA A 238 7.29 3.91 21.65
N GLU A 239 6.96 3.13 20.61
CA GLU A 239 7.69 1.93 20.20
C GLU A 239 8.76 2.18 19.12
N GLY A 240 8.92 3.44 18.67
CA GLY A 240 9.87 3.83 17.62
C GLY A 240 9.45 3.45 16.21
N ARG A 241 8.17 3.23 15.97
CA ARG A 241 7.60 2.93 14.65
C ARG A 241 7.12 4.20 13.98
N THR A 242 7.21 4.24 12.65
CA THR A 242 6.60 5.32 11.85
C THR A 242 5.13 5.05 11.59
N VAL A 243 4.35 6.12 11.41
CA VAL A 243 2.92 6.05 11.11
C VAL A 243 2.66 6.71 9.76
N ASN A 244 2.34 5.90 8.74
CA ASN A 244 2.01 6.37 7.40
C ASN A 244 0.52 6.19 7.15
N VAL A 245 -0.20 7.29 7.00
CA VAL A 245 -1.67 7.30 7.00
C VAL A 245 -2.24 7.30 5.58
N TRP A 246 -3.21 6.46 5.30
CA TRP A 246 -3.90 6.38 4.01
C TRP A 246 -5.39 6.73 4.13
N THR A 247 -6.03 7.28 3.14
CA THR A 247 -5.55 8.02 1.99
C THR A 247 -6.07 9.44 2.08
N ALA A 248 -5.22 10.44 1.91
CA ALA A 248 -5.68 11.82 1.82
C ALA A 248 -5.97 12.20 0.36
N GLU A 249 -7.16 12.74 0.13
CA GLU A 249 -7.71 13.09 -1.18
C GLU A 249 -7.76 14.61 -1.42
N ASN A 250 -7.46 15.40 -0.38
CA ASN A 250 -7.45 16.86 -0.48
C ASN A 250 -6.52 17.48 0.57
N TRP A 251 -6.15 18.76 0.34
CA TRP A 251 -5.19 19.49 1.18
C TRP A 251 -5.62 19.62 2.64
N ARG A 252 -6.93 19.69 2.96
CA ARG A 252 -7.42 19.81 4.36
C ARG A 252 -7.20 18.52 5.15
N GLN A 253 -7.39 17.37 4.49
CA GLN A 253 -7.07 16.07 5.10
C GLN A 253 -5.57 15.96 5.34
N PHE A 254 -4.75 16.35 4.34
CA PHE A 254 -3.29 16.38 4.45
C PHE A 254 -2.84 17.27 5.61
N GLU A 255 -3.33 18.52 5.66
CA GLU A 255 -2.99 19.49 6.73
C GLU A 255 -3.37 18.95 8.12
N ALA A 256 -4.56 18.36 8.27
CA ALA A 256 -4.99 17.80 9.54
C ALA A 256 -4.10 16.66 10.03
N LEU A 257 -3.68 15.76 9.13
CA LEU A 257 -2.77 14.65 9.43
C LEU A 257 -1.35 15.16 9.73
N ALA A 258 -0.84 16.09 8.92
CA ALA A 258 0.46 16.71 9.14
C ALA A 258 0.53 17.44 10.50
N ALA A 259 -0.54 18.17 10.87
CA ALA A 259 -0.65 18.84 12.16
C ALA A 259 -0.74 17.87 13.34
N ALA A 260 -1.27 16.67 13.14
CA ALA A 260 -1.29 15.61 14.15
C ALA A 260 0.09 14.98 14.38
N GLY A 261 1.03 15.13 13.44
CA GLY A 261 2.41 14.67 13.57
C GLY A 261 2.63 13.24 13.02
N VAL A 262 1.86 12.83 12.02
CA VAL A 262 2.12 11.57 11.30
C VAL A 262 3.40 11.67 10.47
N ASP A 263 4.08 10.55 10.23
CA ASP A 263 5.39 10.51 9.57
C ASP A 263 5.28 10.49 8.04
N GLY A 264 4.22 9.87 7.51
CA GLY A 264 3.93 9.83 6.07
C GLY A 264 2.44 9.89 5.78
N ILE A 265 2.10 10.39 4.61
CA ILE A 265 0.72 10.48 4.14
C ILE A 265 0.64 9.93 2.72
N VAL A 266 -0.18 8.89 2.56
CA VAL A 266 -0.52 8.29 1.26
C VAL A 266 -1.59 9.16 0.61
N VAL A 267 -1.33 9.63 -0.60
CA VAL A 267 -2.15 10.65 -1.27
C VAL A 267 -2.49 10.28 -2.72
N ASP A 268 -3.72 10.58 -3.15
CA ASP A 268 -4.19 10.38 -4.53
C ASP A 268 -3.79 11.51 -5.48
N TYR A 269 -3.42 12.68 -4.96
CA TYR A 269 -3.17 13.88 -5.75
C TYR A 269 -1.83 14.52 -5.38
N PRO A 270 -1.03 14.94 -6.39
CA PRO A 270 0.15 15.74 -6.13
C PRO A 270 -0.21 17.14 -5.64
N GLY A 271 0.73 17.81 -4.97
CA GLY A 271 0.58 19.20 -4.53
C GLY A 271 -0.15 19.39 -3.21
N LEU A 272 -0.57 18.32 -2.52
CA LEU A 272 -1.29 18.45 -1.25
C LEU A 272 -0.39 18.97 -0.13
N GLY A 273 0.90 18.62 -0.14
CA GLY A 273 1.90 19.05 0.84
C GLY A 273 2.33 20.51 0.67
N THR A 274 2.22 21.07 -0.53
CA THR A 274 2.72 22.40 -0.87
C THR A 274 1.97 23.54 -0.13
N TYR A 275 0.71 23.31 0.23
CA TYR A 275 -0.11 24.32 0.91
C TYR A 275 0.10 24.39 2.42
N SER A 276 0.75 23.40 3.03
CA SER A 276 0.96 23.35 4.48
C SER A 276 2.25 24.03 4.96
N SER A 277 3.19 24.35 4.06
CA SER A 277 4.54 24.82 4.41
C SER A 277 4.71 26.33 4.53
N ASP A 278 3.71 27.16 4.20
CA ASP A 278 3.81 28.63 4.10
C ASP A 278 2.96 29.41 5.14
N GLN A 279 2.60 28.83 6.31
CA GLN A 279 1.90 29.60 7.36
C GLN A 279 2.67 29.64 8.68
#